data_7fe2033248687548719a57908383f332
#
_entry.id   7fe2033248687548719a57908383f332
#
_cell.length_a   1.000
_cell.length_b   1.000
_cell.length_c   1.000
_cell.angle_alpha   90.00
_cell.angle_beta   90.00
_cell.angle_gamma   90.00
#
_symmetry.space_group_name_H-M   'P 1'
#
loop_
_entity.id
_entity.type
_entity.pdbx_description
1 polymer ?
#
loop_
_entity_poly.entity_id
_entity_poly.type
_entity_poly.pdbx_seq_one_letter_code
_entity_poly.pdbx_strand_id
1 'polypeptide(L)'
;MKQYNVTGMSCAACSSHVEKAVSAVEGVNSVSVSLLTNSMSVEGTASAESVIEAVEKAGYGASLKGAKVEPEDNSHKETEGMVRRLISSIVLLIPLMYVSMGHVMWDWPLPGKMGDSHVVIGITELLFTIAIMIINRKFFVNGFKGLLRGAPNMDTLVALGSGAAFIYSTYALYMLGYAADMGETMKAVSYTHLRAHETVLDL
;
A
#
# COMPACT_ATOMS: atom_id res chain seq x y z
N MET A 1 14.54 -31.84 11.17
CA MET A 1 14.51 -30.46 10.65
C MET A 1 13.86 -30.46 9.28
N LYS A 2 12.70 -29.82 9.11
CA LYS A 2 12.01 -29.70 7.84
C LYS A 2 12.13 -28.25 7.35
N GLN A 3 12.39 -28.06 6.07
CA GLN A 3 12.49 -26.73 5.48
C GLN A 3 11.26 -26.43 4.60
N TYR A 4 10.78 -25.21 4.70
CA TYR A 4 9.63 -24.71 3.95
C TYR A 4 10.00 -23.43 3.21
N ASN A 5 9.45 -23.22 2.03
CA ASN A 5 9.44 -21.93 1.37
C ASN A 5 8.19 -21.17 1.85
N VAL A 6 8.35 -19.93 2.27
CA VAL A 6 7.25 -19.08 2.74
C VAL A 6 7.12 -17.89 1.81
N THR A 7 5.93 -17.68 1.27
CA THR A 7 5.63 -16.57 0.35
C THR A 7 4.77 -15.52 1.02
N GLY A 8 4.91 -14.26 0.59
CA GLY A 8 4.13 -13.15 1.14
C GLY A 8 4.78 -12.41 2.31
N MET A 9 5.98 -12.80 2.74
CA MET A 9 6.76 -12.06 3.74
C MET A 9 7.47 -10.88 3.07
N SER A 10 7.19 -9.66 3.51
CA SER A 10 7.79 -8.43 2.97
C SER A 10 8.53 -7.60 4.03
N CYS A 11 8.43 -7.97 5.31
CA CYS A 11 9.00 -7.21 6.42
C CYS A 11 9.34 -8.10 7.62
N ALA A 12 10.19 -7.57 8.53
CA ALA A 12 10.59 -8.30 9.74
C ALA A 12 9.40 -8.65 10.66
N ALA A 13 8.38 -7.80 10.71
CA ALA A 13 7.15 -8.09 11.45
C ALA A 13 6.41 -9.30 10.86
N CYS A 14 6.45 -9.48 9.54
CA CYS A 14 5.86 -10.63 8.85
C CYS A 14 6.56 -11.93 9.26
N SER A 15 7.89 -11.96 9.29
CA SER A 15 8.66 -13.14 9.70
C SER A 15 8.38 -13.50 11.16
N SER A 16 8.34 -12.51 12.06
CA SER A 16 8.00 -12.73 13.47
C SER A 16 6.56 -13.24 13.65
N HIS A 17 5.63 -12.79 12.82
CA HIS A 17 4.25 -13.27 12.86
C HIS A 17 4.13 -14.73 12.40
N VAL A 18 4.82 -15.12 11.33
CA VAL A 18 4.90 -16.51 10.87
C VAL A 18 5.55 -17.40 11.95
N GLU A 19 6.67 -16.95 12.53
CA GLU A 19 7.38 -17.67 13.58
C GLU A 19 6.46 -17.92 14.78
N LYS A 20 5.75 -16.92 15.23
CA LYS A 20 4.79 -17.02 16.33
C LYS A 20 3.62 -17.96 16.02
N ALA A 21 3.09 -17.90 14.79
CA ALA A 21 1.99 -18.76 14.37
C ALA A 21 2.39 -20.24 14.31
N VAL A 22 3.59 -20.52 13.82
CA VAL A 22 4.09 -21.89 13.70
C VAL A 22 4.57 -22.45 15.07
N SER A 23 5.14 -21.59 15.93
CA SER A 23 5.52 -22.00 17.29
C SER A 23 4.33 -22.42 18.15
N ALA A 24 3.12 -21.98 17.80
CA ALA A 24 1.88 -22.37 18.50
C ALA A 24 1.33 -23.74 18.05
N VAL A 25 1.94 -24.38 17.04
CA VAL A 25 1.50 -25.69 16.55
C VAL A 25 2.03 -26.81 17.47
N GLU A 26 1.16 -27.71 17.87
CA GLU A 26 1.54 -28.87 18.70
C GLU A 26 2.62 -29.70 18.00
N GLY A 27 3.67 -30.04 18.74
CA GLY A 27 4.80 -30.83 18.25
C GLY A 27 5.89 -30.02 17.54
N VAL A 28 5.84 -28.72 17.55
CA VAL A 28 6.93 -27.83 17.13
C VAL A 28 7.82 -27.50 18.32
N ASN A 29 9.11 -27.78 18.20
CA ASN A 29 10.10 -27.51 19.25
C ASN A 29 10.83 -26.18 18.99
N SER A 30 11.22 -25.94 17.73
CA SER A 30 11.86 -24.69 17.34
C SER A 30 11.47 -24.28 15.92
N VAL A 31 11.42 -22.98 15.68
CA VAL A 31 11.14 -22.38 14.37
C VAL A 31 12.18 -21.30 14.13
N SER A 32 12.71 -21.26 12.94
CA SER A 32 13.58 -20.17 12.47
C SER A 32 13.11 -19.71 11.10
N VAL A 33 12.76 -18.43 10.98
CA VAL A 33 12.25 -17.83 9.74
C VAL A 33 13.29 -16.87 9.18
N SER A 34 13.65 -17.06 7.92
CA SER A 34 14.57 -16.19 7.19
C SER A 34 13.81 -15.37 6.14
N LEU A 35 13.76 -14.06 6.34
CA LEU A 35 13.19 -13.13 5.39
C LEU A 35 14.00 -13.04 4.09
N LEU A 36 15.35 -13.13 4.20
CA LEU A 36 16.25 -12.99 3.05
C LEU A 36 16.09 -14.13 2.04
N THR A 37 15.84 -15.34 2.54
CA THR A 37 15.71 -16.53 1.71
C THR A 37 14.26 -16.97 1.51
N ASN A 38 13.31 -16.21 2.07
CA ASN A 38 11.89 -16.56 2.08
C ASN A 38 11.66 -18.01 2.50
N SER A 39 12.41 -18.46 3.52
CA SER A 39 12.38 -19.85 3.99
C SER A 39 12.19 -19.92 5.50
N MET A 40 11.65 -21.02 5.93
CA MET A 40 11.44 -21.37 7.33
C MET A 40 11.97 -22.77 7.60
N SER A 41 12.66 -22.92 8.72
CA SER A 41 13.11 -24.22 9.25
C SER A 41 12.32 -24.54 10.51
N VAL A 42 11.75 -25.72 10.56
CA VAL A 42 10.95 -26.19 11.70
C VAL A 42 11.54 -27.49 12.23
N GLU A 43 11.76 -27.54 13.53
CA GLU A 43 12.14 -28.73 14.26
C GLU A 43 11.00 -29.22 15.14
N GLY A 44 10.73 -30.50 15.11
CA GLY A 44 9.66 -31.10 15.89
C GLY A 44 9.03 -32.31 15.22
N THR A 45 7.99 -32.82 15.83
CA THR A 45 7.20 -33.95 15.36
C THR A 45 5.96 -33.57 14.57
N ALA A 46 5.69 -32.25 14.48
CA ALA A 46 4.54 -31.73 13.77
C ALA A 46 4.47 -32.20 12.31
N SER A 47 3.25 -32.45 11.82
CA SER A 47 3.03 -32.81 10.43
C SER A 47 3.34 -31.62 9.51
N ALA A 48 3.73 -31.89 8.26
CA ALA A 48 3.97 -30.82 7.30
C ALA A 48 2.68 -30.03 7.00
N GLU A 49 1.55 -30.71 6.98
CA GLU A 49 0.25 -30.15 6.71
C GLU A 49 -0.19 -29.17 7.81
N SER A 50 -0.02 -29.54 9.09
CA SER A 50 -0.36 -28.66 10.22
C SER A 50 0.46 -27.37 10.22
N VAL A 51 1.75 -27.46 9.84
CA VAL A 51 2.64 -26.30 9.74
C VAL A 51 2.22 -25.40 8.58
N ILE A 52 1.91 -25.97 7.41
CA ILE A 52 1.43 -25.23 6.24
C ILE A 52 0.11 -24.53 6.57
N GLU A 53 -0.85 -25.26 7.16
CA GLU A 53 -2.15 -24.69 7.55
C GLU A 53 -2.01 -23.51 8.54
N ALA A 54 -1.09 -23.61 9.50
CA ALA A 54 -0.83 -22.52 10.45
C ALA A 54 -0.28 -21.26 9.75
N VAL A 55 0.61 -21.43 8.77
CA VAL A 55 1.15 -20.32 7.97
C VAL A 55 0.06 -19.72 7.09
N GLU A 56 -0.79 -20.54 6.47
CA GLU A 56 -1.92 -20.07 5.64
C GLU A 56 -2.98 -19.34 6.49
N LYS A 57 -3.30 -19.82 7.67
CA LYS A 57 -4.17 -19.11 8.63
C LYS A 57 -3.59 -17.76 9.05
N ALA A 58 -2.27 -17.68 9.19
CA ALA A 58 -1.58 -16.41 9.42
C ALA A 58 -1.57 -15.48 8.19
N GLY A 59 -2.00 -15.98 7.01
CA GLY A 59 -2.15 -15.18 5.80
C GLY A 59 -0.97 -15.18 4.85
N TYR A 60 -0.06 -16.13 5.03
CA TYR A 60 1.13 -16.33 4.19
C TYR A 60 1.01 -17.67 3.45
N GLY A 61 1.75 -17.83 2.35
CA GLY A 61 1.82 -19.11 1.67
C GLY A 61 3.00 -19.93 2.20
N ALA A 62 2.84 -21.25 2.33
CA ALA A 62 3.93 -22.15 2.68
C ALA A 62 3.94 -23.38 1.78
N SER A 63 5.16 -23.85 1.43
CA SER A 63 5.38 -25.11 0.69
C SER A 63 6.62 -25.82 1.21
N LEU A 64 6.60 -27.16 1.21
CA LEU A 64 7.75 -27.95 1.68
C LEU A 64 8.91 -27.80 0.69
N LYS A 65 10.11 -27.47 1.18
CA LYS A 65 11.32 -27.36 0.37
C LYS A 65 11.81 -28.78 0.03
N GLY A 66 11.65 -29.19 -1.22
CA GLY A 66 12.01 -30.55 -1.66
C GLY A 66 10.89 -31.35 -2.32
N ALA A 67 9.63 -31.01 -2.15
CA ALA A 67 8.63 -31.35 -3.15
C ALA A 67 9.01 -30.63 -4.45
N LYS A 68 9.08 -31.34 -5.57
CA LYS A 68 9.27 -30.78 -6.91
C LYS A 68 8.16 -29.75 -7.21
N VAL A 69 8.28 -28.60 -6.60
CA VAL A 69 7.72 -27.40 -7.20
C VAL A 69 8.77 -27.03 -8.24
N GLU A 70 8.51 -27.30 -9.49
CA GLU A 70 9.22 -26.63 -10.58
C GLU A 70 9.37 -25.18 -10.15
N PRO A 71 10.56 -24.57 -10.28
CA PRO A 71 10.67 -23.14 -10.10
C PRO A 71 9.78 -22.55 -11.18
N GLU A 72 8.48 -22.42 -10.82
CA GLU A 72 7.54 -21.75 -11.70
C GLU A 72 8.14 -20.39 -11.97
N ASP A 73 8.26 -20.11 -13.23
CA ASP A 73 8.61 -18.85 -13.87
C ASP A 73 7.76 -17.65 -13.37
N ASN A 74 7.10 -17.84 -12.24
CA ASN A 74 6.24 -16.89 -11.56
C ASN A 74 7.03 -15.73 -10.93
N SER A 75 8.30 -15.94 -10.55
CA SER A 75 9.11 -14.85 -10.00
C SER A 75 9.40 -13.78 -11.06
N HIS A 76 9.66 -14.18 -12.30
CA HIS A 76 9.83 -13.24 -13.41
C HIS A 76 8.51 -12.55 -13.78
N LYS A 77 7.40 -13.28 -13.83
CA LYS A 77 6.07 -12.71 -14.14
C LYS A 77 5.58 -11.78 -13.02
N GLU A 78 5.85 -12.10 -11.76
CA GLU A 78 5.54 -11.21 -10.65
C GLU A 78 6.38 -9.93 -10.69
N THR A 79 7.67 -10.05 -10.99
CA THR A 79 8.58 -8.91 -11.13
C THR A 79 8.18 -8.02 -12.29
N GLU A 80 7.88 -8.59 -13.45
CA GLU A 80 7.37 -7.83 -14.62
C GLU A 80 6.05 -7.12 -14.30
N GLY A 81 5.16 -7.78 -13.57
CA GLY A 81 3.91 -7.18 -13.12
C GLY A 81 4.12 -6.00 -12.17
N MET A 82 5.11 -6.08 -11.27
CA MET A 82 5.48 -4.99 -10.36
C MET A 82 6.11 -3.82 -11.12
N VAL A 83 7.07 -4.11 -12.01
CA VAL A 83 7.74 -3.09 -12.83
C VAL A 83 6.72 -2.35 -13.71
N ARG A 84 5.80 -3.06 -14.36
CA ARG A 84 4.76 -2.43 -15.18
C ARG A 84 3.84 -1.51 -14.37
N ARG A 85 3.48 -1.90 -13.14
CA ARG A 85 2.70 -1.03 -12.24
C ARG A 85 3.50 0.18 -11.81
N LEU A 86 4.77 0.01 -11.46
CA LEU A 86 5.66 1.10 -11.10
C LEU A 86 5.75 2.12 -12.22
N ILE A 87 6.04 1.68 -13.45
CA ILE A 87 6.11 2.55 -14.63
C ILE A 87 4.77 3.25 -14.86
N SER A 88 3.64 2.53 -14.81
CA SER A 88 2.31 3.13 -14.99
C SER A 88 2.01 4.18 -13.92
N SER A 89 2.42 3.95 -12.68
CA SER A 89 2.24 4.92 -11.59
C SER A 89 3.11 6.15 -11.79
N ILE A 90 4.35 5.99 -12.25
CA ILE A 90 5.27 7.11 -12.54
C ILE A 90 4.73 7.95 -13.70
N VAL A 91 4.24 7.32 -14.77
CA VAL A 91 3.64 8.01 -15.93
C VAL A 91 2.44 8.88 -15.52
N LEU A 92 1.63 8.42 -14.56
CA LEU A 92 0.50 9.20 -14.04
C LEU A 92 0.94 10.23 -12.99
N LEU A 93 2.04 9.97 -12.27
CA LEU A 93 2.55 10.88 -11.26
C LEU A 93 3.15 12.16 -11.88
N ILE A 94 3.83 12.06 -13.03
CA ILE A 94 4.44 13.20 -13.71
C ILE A 94 3.42 14.30 -14.03
N PRO A 95 2.29 14.03 -14.75
CA PRO A 95 1.28 15.05 -15.00
C PRO A 95 0.60 15.54 -13.72
N LEU A 96 0.42 14.66 -12.72
CA LEU A 96 -0.11 15.07 -11.43
C LEU A 96 0.81 16.09 -10.74
N MET A 97 2.11 15.83 -10.71
CA MET A 97 3.11 16.76 -10.17
C MET A 97 3.18 18.06 -10.97
N TYR A 98 3.02 17.99 -12.30
CA TYR A 98 2.98 19.16 -13.15
C TYR A 98 1.79 20.06 -12.83
N VAL A 99 0.60 19.49 -12.63
CA VAL A 99 -0.62 20.24 -12.29
C VAL A 99 -0.53 20.78 -10.86
N SER A 100 -0.21 19.92 -9.89
CA SER A 100 -0.21 20.29 -8.47
C SER A 100 0.88 21.29 -8.12
N MET A 101 2.11 21.01 -8.49
CA MET A 101 3.26 21.82 -8.08
C MET A 101 3.66 22.83 -9.14
N GLY A 102 3.58 22.48 -10.43
CA GLY A 102 3.97 23.34 -11.52
C GLY A 102 3.05 24.55 -11.68
N HIS A 103 1.74 24.35 -11.63
CA HIS A 103 0.78 25.44 -11.75
C HIS A 103 0.58 26.22 -10.45
N VAL A 104 0.42 25.51 -9.32
CA VAL A 104 0.11 26.17 -8.03
C VAL A 104 1.31 26.93 -7.45
N MET A 105 2.56 26.43 -7.61
CA MET A 105 3.76 27.11 -7.06
C MET A 105 4.48 27.99 -8.06
N TRP A 106 4.52 27.62 -9.34
CA TRP A 106 5.33 28.30 -10.37
C TRP A 106 4.52 28.90 -11.50
N ASP A 107 3.18 28.86 -11.39
CA ASP A 107 2.26 29.47 -12.34
C ASP A 107 2.50 29.02 -13.80
N TRP A 108 2.88 27.73 -13.98
CA TRP A 108 3.12 27.17 -15.30
C TRP A 108 1.83 27.10 -16.10
N PRO A 109 1.90 27.40 -17.42
CA PRO A 109 0.71 27.44 -18.27
C PRO A 109 0.06 26.05 -18.36
N LEU A 110 -1.19 25.96 -17.95
CA LEU A 110 -2.03 24.77 -18.15
C LEU A 110 -2.71 24.85 -19.54
N PRO A 111 -2.86 23.72 -20.23
CA PRO A 111 -3.56 23.70 -21.51
C PRO A 111 -5.03 24.04 -21.35
N GLY A 112 -5.49 25.06 -22.06
CA GLY A 112 -6.88 25.51 -22.06
C GLY A 112 -7.27 26.38 -20.87
N LYS A 113 -8.56 26.39 -20.52
CA LYS A 113 -9.13 27.17 -19.39
C LYS A 113 -9.08 26.42 -18.05
N MET A 114 -8.26 25.36 -17.92
CA MET A 114 -8.20 24.57 -16.69
C MET A 114 -7.56 25.35 -15.53
N GLY A 115 -6.69 26.32 -15.81
CA GLY A 115 -6.03 27.15 -14.79
C GLY A 115 -6.95 28.17 -14.11
N ASP A 116 -8.09 28.52 -14.73
CA ASP A 116 -8.96 29.58 -14.24
C ASP A 116 -9.84 29.15 -13.05
N SER A 117 -9.91 27.85 -12.74
CA SER A 117 -10.76 27.32 -11.67
C SER A 117 -10.04 26.31 -10.79
N HIS A 118 -9.85 26.67 -9.52
CA HIS A 118 -9.27 25.77 -8.50
C HIS A 118 -10.08 24.46 -8.33
N VAL A 119 -11.39 24.51 -8.55
CA VAL A 119 -12.25 23.32 -8.47
C VAL A 119 -11.95 22.36 -9.61
N VAL A 120 -11.72 22.85 -10.83
CA VAL A 120 -11.37 22.00 -11.99
C VAL A 120 -10.01 21.36 -11.79
N ILE A 121 -9.04 22.10 -11.27
CA ILE A 121 -7.72 21.57 -10.91
C ILE A 121 -7.88 20.44 -9.89
N GLY A 122 -8.59 20.68 -8.79
CA GLY A 122 -8.82 19.68 -7.75
C GLY A 122 -9.55 18.43 -8.23
N ILE A 123 -10.53 18.55 -9.12
CA ILE A 123 -11.21 17.40 -9.74
C ILE A 123 -10.23 16.61 -10.62
N THR A 124 -9.38 17.30 -11.37
CA THR A 124 -8.37 16.65 -12.22
C THR A 124 -7.35 15.85 -11.37
N GLU A 125 -6.86 16.44 -10.29
CA GLU A 125 -5.97 15.79 -9.32
C GLU A 125 -6.64 14.57 -8.67
N LEU A 126 -7.92 14.69 -8.30
CA LEU A 126 -8.70 13.59 -7.74
C LEU A 126 -8.81 12.43 -8.73
N LEU A 127 -9.08 12.68 -10.00
CA LEU A 127 -9.18 11.65 -11.04
C LEU A 127 -7.84 10.91 -11.23
N PHE A 128 -6.72 11.63 -11.30
CA PHE A 128 -5.39 11.02 -11.37
C PHE A 128 -5.08 10.18 -10.12
N THR A 129 -5.42 10.68 -8.94
CA THR A 129 -5.22 9.96 -7.68
C THR A 129 -6.03 8.67 -7.65
N ILE A 130 -7.30 8.70 -8.06
CA ILE A 130 -8.14 7.48 -8.17
C ILE A 130 -7.51 6.49 -9.14
N ALA A 131 -7.03 6.92 -10.31
CA ALA A 131 -6.38 6.05 -11.28
C ALA A 131 -5.14 5.36 -10.70
N ILE A 132 -4.29 6.11 -9.98
CA ILE A 132 -3.10 5.56 -9.29
C ILE A 132 -3.51 4.56 -8.21
N MET A 133 -4.55 4.85 -7.42
CA MET A 133 -5.05 3.93 -6.38
C MET A 133 -5.59 2.62 -6.99
N ILE A 134 -6.30 2.68 -8.12
CA ILE A 134 -6.80 1.49 -8.83
C ILE A 134 -5.64 0.62 -9.34
N ILE A 135 -4.60 1.23 -9.93
CA ILE A 135 -3.40 0.50 -10.39
C ILE A 135 -2.72 -0.20 -9.22
N ASN A 136 -2.64 0.47 -8.08
CA ASN A 136 -1.96 -0.02 -6.89
C ASN A 136 -2.91 -0.69 -5.87
N ARG A 137 -4.10 -1.11 -6.30
CA ARG A 137 -5.13 -1.73 -5.43
C ARG A 137 -4.64 -2.88 -4.57
N LYS A 138 -3.59 -3.60 -5.01
CA LYS A 138 -3.03 -4.72 -4.23
C LYS A 138 -2.51 -4.28 -2.87
N PHE A 139 -1.87 -3.09 -2.76
CA PHE A 139 -1.41 -2.54 -1.49
C PHE A 139 -2.58 -2.27 -0.54
N PHE A 140 -3.66 -1.69 -1.05
CA PHE A 140 -4.86 -1.41 -0.25
C PHE A 140 -5.53 -2.69 0.24
N VAL A 141 -5.69 -3.68 -0.65
CA VAL A 141 -6.30 -4.97 -0.30
C VAL A 141 -5.44 -5.72 0.72
N ASN A 142 -4.13 -5.78 0.51
CA ASN A 142 -3.21 -6.45 1.44
C ASN A 142 -3.12 -5.72 2.78
N GLY A 143 -3.03 -4.39 2.75
CA GLY A 143 -3.01 -3.56 3.94
C GLY A 143 -4.28 -3.71 4.77
N PHE A 144 -5.45 -3.68 4.14
CA PHE A 144 -6.73 -3.87 4.83
C PHE A 144 -6.88 -5.29 5.40
N LYS A 145 -6.47 -6.32 4.64
CA LYS A 145 -6.44 -7.70 5.14
C LYS A 145 -5.49 -7.86 6.33
N GLY A 146 -4.31 -7.22 6.29
CA GLY A 146 -3.37 -7.21 7.41
C GLY A 146 -3.97 -6.58 8.67
N LEU A 147 -4.70 -5.48 8.51
CA LEU A 147 -5.38 -4.81 9.62
C LEU A 147 -6.47 -5.71 10.24
N LEU A 148 -7.32 -6.32 9.41
CA LEU A 148 -8.40 -7.20 9.88
C LEU A 148 -7.87 -8.45 10.60
N ARG A 149 -6.69 -8.93 10.24
CA ARG A 149 -6.05 -10.10 10.87
C ARG A 149 -5.24 -9.75 12.12
N GLY A 150 -5.18 -8.47 12.51
CA GLY A 150 -4.39 -8.04 13.66
C GLY A 150 -2.86 -8.12 13.44
N ALA A 151 -2.43 -8.26 12.20
CA ALA A 151 -1.02 -8.29 11.78
C ALA A 151 -0.71 -7.11 10.86
N PRO A 152 -0.66 -5.87 11.40
CA PRO A 152 -0.37 -4.70 10.60
C PRO A 152 1.05 -4.80 10.01
N ASN A 153 1.16 -4.57 8.72
CA ASN A 153 2.41 -4.57 7.96
C ASN A 153 2.64 -3.21 7.30
N MET A 154 3.74 -3.07 6.54
CA MET A 154 4.04 -1.83 5.82
C MET A 154 2.91 -1.43 4.85
N ASP A 155 2.29 -2.40 4.19
CA ASP A 155 1.15 -2.14 3.29
C ASP A 155 -0.03 -1.56 4.05
N THR A 156 -0.26 -2.00 5.31
CA THR A 156 -1.32 -1.46 6.19
C THR A 156 -1.08 0.01 6.50
N LEU A 157 0.16 0.39 6.84
CA LEU A 157 0.50 1.77 7.14
C LEU A 157 0.29 2.68 5.93
N VAL A 158 0.77 2.24 4.75
CA VAL A 158 0.61 2.98 3.50
C VAL A 158 -0.87 3.09 3.11
N ALA A 159 -1.63 2.00 3.22
CA ALA A 159 -3.06 1.99 2.88
C ALA A 159 -3.87 2.90 3.81
N LEU A 160 -3.56 2.90 5.10
CA LEU A 160 -4.26 3.73 6.09
C LEU A 160 -3.93 5.22 5.89
N GLY A 161 -2.65 5.56 5.74
CA GLY A 161 -2.20 6.94 5.53
C GLY A 161 -2.72 7.54 4.23
N SER A 162 -2.54 6.83 3.11
CA SER A 162 -3.04 7.30 1.81
C SER A 162 -4.57 7.30 1.72
N GLY A 163 -5.25 6.35 2.35
CA GLY A 163 -6.71 6.32 2.43
C GLY A 163 -7.26 7.50 3.23
N ALA A 164 -6.68 7.80 4.39
CA ALA A 164 -7.06 8.96 5.21
C ALA A 164 -6.81 10.28 4.46
N ALA A 165 -5.65 10.42 3.81
CA ALA A 165 -5.34 11.59 2.99
C ALA A 165 -6.33 11.77 1.83
N PHE A 166 -6.71 10.67 1.15
CA PHE A 166 -7.69 10.69 0.08
C PHE A 166 -9.07 11.16 0.56
N ILE A 167 -9.55 10.62 1.67
CA ILE A 167 -10.84 11.02 2.27
C ILE A 167 -10.82 12.51 2.64
N TYR A 168 -9.73 12.96 3.29
CA TYR A 168 -9.58 14.36 3.67
C TYR A 168 -9.54 15.27 2.45
N SER A 169 -8.78 14.94 1.41
CA SER A 169 -8.69 15.72 0.18
C SER A 169 -10.03 15.79 -0.57
N THR A 170 -10.77 14.68 -0.60
CA THR A 170 -12.11 14.65 -1.20
C THR A 170 -13.09 15.56 -0.44
N TYR A 171 -13.04 15.53 0.90
CA TYR A 171 -13.84 16.43 1.73
C TYR A 171 -13.47 17.90 1.52
N ALA A 172 -12.16 18.21 1.48
CA ALA A 172 -11.68 19.56 1.22
C ALA A 172 -12.11 20.09 -0.15
N LEU A 173 -12.05 19.24 -1.20
CA LEU A 173 -12.52 19.59 -2.54
C LEU A 173 -14.02 19.83 -2.57
N TYR A 174 -14.81 19.02 -1.85
CA TYR A 174 -16.25 19.25 -1.72
C TYR A 174 -16.55 20.61 -1.07
N MET A 175 -15.86 20.95 0.02
CA MET A 175 -15.99 22.23 0.70
C MET A 175 -15.56 23.40 -0.18
N LEU A 176 -14.49 23.22 -0.98
CA LEU A 176 -14.05 24.23 -1.95
C LEU A 176 -15.11 24.46 -3.02
N GLY A 177 -15.74 23.42 -3.55
CA GLY A 177 -16.83 23.53 -4.51
C GLY A 177 -18.04 24.25 -3.95
N TYR A 178 -18.42 23.91 -2.72
CA TYR A 178 -19.53 24.57 -2.01
C TYR A 178 -19.24 26.05 -1.76
N ALA A 179 -18.03 26.40 -1.32
CA ALA A 179 -17.63 27.80 -1.11
C ALA A 179 -17.54 28.58 -2.42
N ALA A 180 -17.16 27.95 -3.52
CA ALA A 180 -17.13 28.55 -4.85
C ALA A 180 -18.57 28.95 -5.32
N ASP A 181 -19.56 28.09 -5.06
CA ASP A 181 -20.95 28.30 -5.38
C ASP A 181 -21.56 29.48 -4.55
N MET A 182 -21.12 29.57 -3.29
CA MET A 182 -21.55 30.65 -2.38
C MET A 182 -20.80 31.97 -2.58
N GLY A 183 -19.87 32.09 -3.53
CA GLY A 183 -19.05 33.29 -3.75
C GLY A 183 -17.97 33.57 -2.71
N GLU A 184 -17.64 32.60 -1.83
CA GLU A 184 -16.66 32.71 -0.76
C GLU A 184 -15.31 31.98 -1.05
N THR A 185 -14.95 31.90 -2.33
CA THR A 185 -13.75 31.13 -2.79
C THR A 185 -12.45 31.52 -2.08
N MET A 186 -12.28 32.77 -1.71
CA MET A 186 -11.07 33.26 -1.03
C MET A 186 -10.87 32.67 0.35
N LYS A 187 -11.94 32.38 1.12
CA LYS A 187 -11.83 31.82 2.46
C LYS A 187 -11.52 30.32 2.44
N ALA A 188 -12.08 29.57 1.51
CA ALA A 188 -11.88 28.12 1.43
C ALA A 188 -10.44 27.73 1.07
N VAL A 189 -9.79 28.47 0.16
CA VAL A 189 -8.38 28.26 -0.21
C VAL A 189 -7.45 28.54 0.98
N SER A 190 -7.73 29.56 1.78
CA SER A 190 -6.95 29.90 2.97
C SER A 190 -7.01 28.80 4.04
N TYR A 191 -8.18 28.17 4.23
CA TYR A 191 -8.33 27.09 5.22
C TYR A 191 -7.59 25.80 4.84
N THR A 192 -7.51 25.44 3.58
CA THR A 192 -6.80 24.24 3.15
C THR A 192 -5.28 24.39 3.22
N HIS A 193 -4.77 25.58 2.90
CA HIS A 193 -3.32 25.87 2.95
C HIS A 193 -2.78 26.07 4.37
N LEU A 194 -3.51 26.80 5.23
CA LEU A 194 -3.11 27.04 6.62
C LEU A 194 -3.14 25.77 7.46
N ARG A 195 -4.15 24.91 7.30
CA ARG A 195 -4.25 23.68 8.09
C ARG A 195 -3.24 22.61 7.69
N ALA A 196 -2.82 22.54 6.44
CA ALA A 196 -1.73 21.66 6.01
C ALA A 196 -0.38 22.09 6.62
N HIS A 197 -0.19 23.40 6.87
CA HIS A 197 1.02 23.94 7.48
C HIS A 197 1.06 23.74 9.01
N GLU A 198 -0.09 23.82 9.68
CA GLU A 198 -0.18 23.64 11.14
C GLU A 198 0.07 22.18 11.55
N THR A 199 -0.42 21.19 10.81
CA THR A 199 -0.19 19.76 11.10
C THR A 199 1.25 19.30 10.92
N VAL A 200 2.10 20.06 10.21
CA VAL A 200 3.54 19.77 10.05
C VAL A 200 4.39 20.41 11.17
N LEU A 201 3.87 21.43 11.84
CA LEU A 201 4.57 22.13 12.91
C LEU A 201 4.30 21.56 14.31
N ASP A 202 3.25 20.74 14.47
CA ASP A 202 2.85 20.10 15.74
C ASP A 202 3.40 18.66 15.90
N LEU A 203 4.30 18.20 15.01
CA LEU A 203 5.04 16.93 15.10
C LEU A 203 6.53 17.19 15.35
#